data_9e7abd07bc7352214f53885581870401
#
_entry.id   9e7abd07bc7352214f53885581870401
#
_cell.length_a   1.000
_cell.length_b   1.000
_cell.length_c   1.000
_cell.angle_alpha   90.00
_cell.angle_beta   90.00
_cell.angle_gamma   90.00
#
_symmetry.space_group_name_H-M   'P 1'
#
loop_
_entity.id
_entity.type
_entity.pdbx_description
1 polymer ?
#
loop_
_entity_poly.entity_id
_entity_poly.type
_entity_poly.pdbx_seq_one_letter_code
_entity_poly.pdbx_strand_id
1 'polypeptide(L)'
;MPTRPTNPPPPQPPPEHRPIAEHQQQPDMLQARAATRVAYDRAEHIRAVQTAGAVCLALLAPVLLVFSPGASGALAVAAVLWLLLARTALDTWQRNAHLQGVQRNELYDTTLFTLPWNASLSGPLRLAREQVRSRTHTTVHKDHDWYEQVPNVPWPNDVLSCQTQNLIHSRRNHRSYVRLLGAVLTVTVLAALTLATVRNLTLQQCLVQLAVPLTPALLNLSDLARRHTEAARAQEQLEESVDELLEQRANGRHITAADCREIQDGIFNRRAHQPPVPSRVHDRLRSQNSAAAIARMHDLQEEFNRPPSP
;
A
#
# COMPACT_ATOMS: atom_id res chain seq x y z
N MET A 1 -34.15 -10.28 -42.73
CA MET A 1 -33.14 -9.42 -42.09
C MET A 1 -33.08 -9.82 -40.63
N PRO A 2 -31.98 -10.36 -40.12
CA PRO A 2 -31.86 -10.64 -38.69
C PRO A 2 -31.73 -9.30 -37.96
N THR A 3 -32.59 -9.08 -36.98
CA THR A 3 -32.53 -7.92 -36.08
C THR A 3 -31.22 -7.96 -35.30
N ARG A 4 -30.42 -6.91 -35.49
CA ARG A 4 -29.18 -6.68 -34.68
C ARG A 4 -29.57 -6.76 -33.21
N PRO A 5 -28.86 -7.53 -32.37
CA PRO A 5 -29.13 -7.53 -30.93
C PRO A 5 -28.93 -6.09 -30.41
N THR A 6 -30.00 -5.51 -29.88
CA THR A 6 -29.94 -4.20 -29.24
C THR A 6 -29.06 -4.33 -28.00
N ASN A 7 -27.94 -3.60 -27.97
CA ASN A 7 -27.11 -3.50 -26.78
C ASN A 7 -28.01 -3.09 -25.59
N PRO A 8 -27.84 -3.73 -24.42
CA PRO A 8 -28.58 -3.32 -23.23
C PRO A 8 -28.29 -1.84 -22.93
N PRO A 9 -29.26 -1.10 -22.38
CA PRO A 9 -29.06 0.29 -22.04
C PRO A 9 -27.87 0.42 -21.05
N PRO A 10 -27.12 1.56 -21.06
CA PRO A 10 -26.04 1.78 -20.17
C PRO A 10 -26.50 1.67 -18.70
N PRO A 11 -25.67 1.14 -17.80
CA PRO A 11 -26.03 1.02 -16.38
C PRO A 11 -26.33 2.41 -15.80
N GLN A 12 -27.47 2.52 -15.12
CA GLN A 12 -27.84 3.76 -14.45
C GLN A 12 -27.18 3.81 -13.06
N PRO A 13 -26.72 5.01 -12.63
CA PRO A 13 -26.17 5.17 -11.28
C PRO A 13 -27.27 4.86 -10.24
N PRO A 14 -26.90 4.24 -9.10
CA PRO A 14 -27.80 4.15 -7.96
C PRO A 14 -28.28 5.53 -7.52
N PRO A 15 -29.51 5.68 -6.98
CA PRO A 15 -30.03 6.98 -6.54
C PRO A 15 -29.16 7.71 -5.53
N GLU A 16 -28.34 6.96 -4.80
CA GLU A 16 -27.43 7.48 -3.76
C GLU A 16 -26.08 7.93 -4.33
N HIS A 17 -25.78 7.64 -5.60
CA HIS A 17 -24.51 8.01 -6.22
C HIS A 17 -24.41 9.52 -6.40
N ARG A 18 -23.29 10.08 -5.95
CA ARG A 18 -22.92 11.49 -6.12
C ARG A 18 -21.62 11.59 -6.87
N PRO A 19 -21.36 12.71 -7.58
CA PRO A 19 -20.04 12.93 -8.18
C PRO A 19 -18.92 12.73 -7.17
N ILE A 20 -17.98 11.85 -7.49
CA ILE A 20 -16.91 11.43 -6.55
C ILE A 20 -16.11 12.64 -6.03
N ALA A 21 -15.80 13.60 -6.91
CA ALA A 21 -15.05 14.81 -6.56
C ALA A 21 -15.74 15.63 -5.45
N GLU A 22 -17.07 15.71 -5.45
CA GLU A 22 -17.84 16.41 -4.43
C GLU A 22 -18.07 15.54 -3.20
N HIS A 23 -18.40 14.26 -3.41
CA HIS A 23 -18.73 13.34 -2.33
C HIS A 23 -17.54 13.12 -1.39
N GLN A 24 -16.31 13.02 -1.91
CA GLN A 24 -15.11 12.82 -1.10
C GLN A 24 -14.83 13.98 -0.11
N GLN A 25 -15.39 15.18 -0.34
CA GLN A 25 -15.25 16.33 0.54
C GLN A 25 -16.32 16.38 1.64
N GLN A 26 -17.29 15.50 1.64
CA GLN A 26 -18.32 15.47 2.68
C GLN A 26 -17.72 15.13 4.05
N PRO A 27 -18.26 15.68 5.15
CA PRO A 27 -17.68 15.51 6.49
C PRO A 27 -17.56 14.05 6.93
N ASP A 28 -18.50 13.19 6.57
CA ASP A 28 -18.50 11.77 6.87
C ASP A 28 -17.39 11.02 6.09
N MET A 29 -17.16 11.39 4.84
CA MET A 29 -16.08 10.85 4.01
C MET A 29 -14.72 11.29 4.53
N LEU A 30 -14.55 12.56 4.89
CA LEU A 30 -13.33 13.07 5.51
C LEU A 30 -13.05 12.38 6.86
N GLN A 31 -14.09 12.13 7.68
CA GLN A 31 -13.96 11.35 8.91
C GLN A 31 -13.50 9.92 8.64
N ALA A 32 -14.07 9.24 7.66
CA ALA A 32 -13.66 7.88 7.28
C ALA A 32 -12.20 7.87 6.79
N ARG A 33 -11.80 8.89 6.04
CA ARG A 33 -10.43 9.04 5.55
C ARG A 33 -9.43 9.29 6.69
N ALA A 34 -9.76 10.21 7.61
CA ALA A 34 -8.95 10.48 8.80
C ALA A 34 -8.84 9.22 9.70
N ALA A 35 -9.93 8.48 9.89
CA ALA A 35 -9.93 7.22 10.65
C ALA A 35 -9.02 6.16 10.00
N THR A 36 -9.02 6.08 8.68
CA THR A 36 -8.14 5.20 7.90
C THR A 36 -6.68 5.56 8.12
N ARG A 37 -6.34 6.84 7.96
CA ARG A 37 -4.98 7.35 8.17
C ARG A 37 -4.46 7.04 9.57
N VAL A 38 -5.24 7.34 10.60
CA VAL A 38 -4.84 7.07 12.00
C VAL A 38 -4.55 5.59 12.25
N ALA A 39 -5.28 4.67 11.61
CA ALA A 39 -5.02 3.24 11.75
C ALA A 39 -3.69 2.84 11.08
N TYR A 40 -3.41 3.35 9.89
CA TYR A 40 -2.12 3.09 9.22
C TYR A 40 -0.95 3.74 9.96
N ASP A 41 -1.09 4.97 10.44
CA ASP A 41 -0.06 5.66 11.24
C ASP A 41 0.28 4.87 12.52
N ARG A 42 -0.75 4.29 13.18
CA ARG A 42 -0.55 3.41 14.34
C ARG A 42 0.25 2.15 13.97
N ALA A 43 -0.10 1.50 12.86
CA ALA A 43 0.62 0.31 12.38
C ALA A 43 2.08 0.64 12.07
N GLU A 44 2.33 1.80 11.43
CA GLU A 44 3.67 2.28 11.11
C GLU A 44 4.47 2.62 12.37
N HIS A 45 3.85 3.27 13.36
CA HIS A 45 4.50 3.57 14.64
C HIS A 45 4.96 2.30 15.36
N ILE A 46 4.11 1.26 15.44
CA ILE A 46 4.49 -0.01 16.06
C ILE A 46 5.68 -0.64 15.31
N ARG A 47 5.66 -0.62 13.99
CA ARG A 47 6.78 -1.08 13.16
C ARG A 47 8.07 -0.28 13.42
N ALA A 48 7.96 1.04 13.53
CA ALA A 48 9.10 1.90 13.86
C ALA A 48 9.72 1.54 15.21
N VAL A 49 8.89 1.26 16.23
CA VAL A 49 9.35 0.79 17.54
C VAL A 49 10.08 -0.56 17.42
N GLN A 50 9.52 -1.52 16.66
CA GLN A 50 10.17 -2.82 16.42
C GLN A 50 11.56 -2.65 15.78
N THR A 51 11.63 -1.82 14.74
CA THR A 51 12.88 -1.56 14.02
C THR A 51 13.89 -0.83 14.89
N ALA A 52 13.47 0.21 15.60
CA ALA A 52 14.33 0.98 16.49
C ALA A 52 14.94 0.11 17.60
N GLY A 53 14.12 -0.74 18.23
CA GLY A 53 14.62 -1.65 19.27
C GLY A 53 15.64 -2.66 18.74
N ALA A 54 15.40 -3.23 17.56
CA ALA A 54 16.35 -4.14 16.92
C ALA A 54 17.67 -3.43 16.55
N VAL A 55 17.59 -2.22 15.99
CA VAL A 55 18.78 -1.41 15.63
C VAL A 55 19.54 -0.98 16.88
N CYS A 56 18.84 -0.53 17.92
CA CYS A 56 19.48 -0.18 19.19
C CYS A 56 20.26 -1.36 19.78
N LEU A 57 19.66 -2.54 19.83
CA LEU A 57 20.35 -3.73 20.31
C LEU A 57 21.56 -4.09 19.44
N ALA A 58 21.41 -4.04 18.13
CA ALA A 58 22.48 -4.35 17.18
C ALA A 58 23.69 -3.39 17.28
N LEU A 59 23.43 -2.10 17.55
CA LEU A 59 24.49 -1.10 17.68
C LEU A 59 25.10 -1.05 19.09
N LEU A 60 24.27 -1.19 20.13
CA LEU A 60 24.74 -1.09 21.50
C LEU A 60 25.46 -2.35 21.99
N ALA A 61 25.05 -3.54 21.52
CA ALA A 61 25.64 -4.77 21.96
C ALA A 61 27.18 -4.84 21.75
N PRO A 62 27.74 -4.54 20.56
CA PRO A 62 29.18 -4.54 20.34
C PRO A 62 29.91 -3.55 21.23
N VAL A 63 29.33 -2.33 21.39
CA VAL A 63 29.92 -1.28 22.23
C VAL A 63 29.99 -1.73 23.71
N LEU A 64 28.87 -2.21 24.23
CA LEU A 64 28.80 -2.67 25.63
C LEU A 64 29.72 -3.86 25.88
N LEU A 65 29.89 -4.78 24.94
CA LEU A 65 30.79 -5.93 25.08
C LEU A 65 32.26 -5.53 25.12
N VAL A 66 32.65 -4.46 24.41
CA VAL A 66 34.03 -3.93 24.45
C VAL A 66 34.33 -3.32 25.82
N PHE A 67 33.39 -2.57 26.40
CA PHE A 67 33.60 -1.87 27.68
C PHE A 67 33.25 -2.71 28.92
N SER A 68 32.42 -3.73 28.75
CA SER A 68 31.93 -4.57 29.86
C SER A 68 31.69 -6.01 29.38
N PRO A 69 32.73 -6.82 29.22
CA PRO A 69 32.61 -8.21 28.73
C PRO A 69 31.67 -9.08 29.57
N GLY A 70 31.56 -8.80 30.87
CA GLY A 70 30.62 -9.49 31.76
C GLY A 70 29.15 -9.24 31.49
N ALA A 71 28.78 -8.24 30.66
CA ALA A 71 27.41 -7.93 30.29
C ALA A 71 26.86 -8.87 29.20
N SER A 72 27.66 -9.77 28.64
CA SER A 72 27.26 -10.65 27.50
C SER A 72 26.01 -11.45 27.77
N GLY A 73 25.86 -12.05 28.96
CA GLY A 73 24.69 -12.81 29.36
C GLY A 73 23.43 -11.96 29.45
N ALA A 74 23.52 -10.79 30.07
CA ALA A 74 22.38 -9.86 30.18
C ALA A 74 21.94 -9.32 28.81
N LEU A 75 22.89 -8.99 27.94
CA LEU A 75 22.60 -8.58 26.57
C LEU A 75 21.92 -9.68 25.73
N ALA A 76 22.41 -10.92 25.86
CA ALA A 76 21.78 -12.06 25.20
C ALA A 76 20.33 -12.26 25.68
N VAL A 77 20.08 -12.19 26.98
CA VAL A 77 18.72 -12.26 27.54
C VAL A 77 17.85 -11.10 27.03
N ALA A 78 18.35 -9.87 27.06
CA ALA A 78 17.62 -8.72 26.56
C ALA A 78 17.27 -8.84 25.07
N ALA A 79 18.20 -9.34 24.25
CA ALA A 79 17.96 -9.58 22.81
C ALA A 79 16.88 -10.66 22.58
N VAL A 80 16.91 -11.75 23.34
CA VAL A 80 15.89 -12.80 23.26
C VAL A 80 14.53 -12.28 23.69
N LEU A 81 14.44 -11.56 24.81
CA LEU A 81 13.18 -10.98 25.29
C LEU A 81 12.63 -9.97 24.29
N TRP A 82 13.48 -9.12 23.71
CA TRP A 82 13.07 -8.20 22.65
C TRP A 82 12.56 -8.94 21.43
N LEU A 83 13.26 -9.97 20.97
CA LEU A 83 12.85 -10.78 19.82
C LEU A 83 11.48 -11.43 20.06
N LEU A 84 11.27 -12.00 21.25
CA LEU A 84 9.98 -12.59 21.62
C LEU A 84 8.88 -11.53 21.62
N LEU A 85 9.10 -10.38 22.27
CA LEU A 85 8.12 -9.29 22.29
C LEU A 85 7.82 -8.77 20.88
N ALA A 86 8.84 -8.56 20.06
CA ALA A 86 8.70 -8.05 18.70
C ALA A 86 7.92 -9.02 17.79
N ARG A 87 8.21 -10.33 17.91
CA ARG A 87 7.60 -11.36 17.06
C ARG A 87 6.21 -11.83 17.53
N THR A 88 5.84 -11.57 18.76
CA THR A 88 4.52 -11.96 19.29
C THR A 88 3.59 -10.77 19.42
N ALA A 89 3.76 -9.96 20.46
CA ALA A 89 2.83 -8.88 20.78
C ALA A 89 2.87 -7.74 19.73
N LEU A 90 4.07 -7.20 19.42
CA LEU A 90 4.18 -6.06 18.54
C LEU A 90 3.77 -6.40 17.09
N ASP A 91 4.14 -7.58 16.59
CA ASP A 91 3.76 -8.03 15.25
C ASP A 91 2.23 -8.24 15.15
N THR A 92 1.61 -8.82 16.18
CA THR A 92 0.16 -8.98 16.25
C THR A 92 -0.56 -7.62 16.31
N TRP A 93 -0.09 -6.69 17.12
CA TRP A 93 -0.68 -5.35 17.22
C TRP A 93 -0.51 -4.56 15.92
N GLN A 94 0.65 -4.66 15.28
CA GLN A 94 0.91 -4.03 14.00
C GLN A 94 -0.02 -4.55 12.91
N ARG A 95 -0.16 -5.89 12.79
CA ARG A 95 -1.09 -6.50 11.81
C ARG A 95 -2.53 -6.10 12.07
N ASN A 96 -2.98 -6.12 13.32
CA ASN A 96 -4.34 -5.73 13.67
C ASN A 96 -4.61 -4.25 13.32
N ALA A 97 -3.67 -3.35 13.63
CA ALA A 97 -3.79 -1.94 13.27
C ALA A 97 -3.82 -1.75 11.74
N HIS A 98 -2.98 -2.48 11.00
CA HIS A 98 -2.96 -2.46 9.55
C HIS A 98 -4.29 -2.95 8.95
N LEU A 99 -4.81 -4.09 9.38
CA LEU A 99 -6.09 -4.62 8.91
C LEU A 99 -7.27 -3.70 9.23
N GLN A 100 -7.26 -3.03 10.39
CA GLN A 100 -8.24 -1.99 10.69
C GLN A 100 -8.15 -0.82 9.68
N GLY A 101 -6.94 -0.42 9.29
CA GLY A 101 -6.73 0.58 8.25
C GLY A 101 -7.30 0.13 6.90
N VAL A 102 -7.07 -1.11 6.51
CA VAL A 102 -7.59 -1.71 5.26
C VAL A 102 -9.12 -1.74 5.27
N GLN A 103 -9.74 -2.20 6.37
CA GLN A 103 -11.20 -2.26 6.48
C GLN A 103 -11.86 -0.88 6.45
N ARG A 104 -11.27 0.11 7.11
CA ARG A 104 -11.77 1.49 7.08
C ARG A 104 -11.62 2.13 5.70
N ASN A 105 -10.52 1.82 5.02
CA ASN A 105 -10.33 2.29 3.66
C ASN A 105 -11.31 1.64 2.69
N GLU A 106 -11.64 0.36 2.86
CA GLU A 106 -12.67 -0.32 2.10
C GLU A 106 -14.06 0.30 2.35
N LEU A 107 -14.37 0.66 3.61
CA LEU A 107 -15.61 1.37 3.94
C LEU A 107 -15.66 2.74 3.23
N TYR A 108 -14.55 3.48 3.23
CA TYR A 108 -14.43 4.74 2.51
C TYR A 108 -14.67 4.53 1.01
N ASP A 109 -13.92 3.65 0.36
CA ASP A 109 -13.99 3.42 -1.08
C ASP A 109 -15.38 2.92 -1.49
N THR A 110 -15.95 1.92 -0.82
CA THR A 110 -17.27 1.37 -1.18
C THR A 110 -18.41 2.36 -0.95
N THR A 111 -18.31 3.21 0.07
CA THR A 111 -19.31 4.28 0.31
C THR A 111 -19.20 5.36 -0.77
N LEU A 112 -17.99 5.80 -1.06
CA LEU A 112 -17.71 6.83 -2.07
C LEU A 112 -18.16 6.40 -3.47
N PHE A 113 -17.89 5.15 -3.81
CA PHE A 113 -18.18 4.56 -5.14
C PHE A 113 -19.60 4.03 -5.27
N THR A 114 -20.34 4.00 -4.18
CA THR A 114 -21.68 3.39 -4.13
C THR A 114 -21.65 1.92 -4.59
N LEU A 115 -20.59 1.18 -4.17
CA LEU A 115 -20.43 -0.23 -4.43
C LEU A 115 -20.96 -1.08 -3.26
N PRO A 116 -21.50 -2.29 -3.53
CA PRO A 116 -21.94 -3.18 -2.47
C PRO A 116 -20.77 -3.61 -1.56
N TRP A 117 -21.04 -3.69 -0.25
CA TRP A 117 -20.08 -4.20 0.73
C TRP A 117 -19.92 -5.71 0.60
N ASN A 118 -18.68 -6.20 0.48
CA ASN A 118 -18.38 -7.62 0.48
C ASN A 118 -18.03 -8.10 1.90
N ALA A 119 -19.04 -8.57 2.65
CA ALA A 119 -18.87 -9.01 4.03
C ALA A 119 -17.99 -10.26 4.16
N SER A 120 -17.96 -11.13 3.14
CA SER A 120 -17.13 -12.34 3.14
C SER A 120 -15.64 -12.02 3.12
N LEU A 121 -15.27 -10.92 2.49
CA LEU A 121 -13.90 -10.48 2.33
C LEU A 121 -13.48 -9.48 3.42
N SER A 122 -14.32 -8.47 3.65
CA SER A 122 -13.98 -7.31 4.50
C SER A 122 -14.54 -7.41 5.92
N GLY A 123 -15.26 -8.49 6.23
CA GLY A 123 -15.92 -8.68 7.52
C GLY A 123 -17.23 -7.89 7.66
N PRO A 124 -17.86 -7.88 8.86
CA PRO A 124 -19.16 -7.27 9.07
C PRO A 124 -19.15 -5.73 8.91
N LEU A 125 -19.98 -5.19 8.01
CA LEU A 125 -20.11 -3.74 7.75
C LEU A 125 -20.37 -2.94 9.04
N ARG A 126 -21.17 -3.51 9.97
CA ARG A 126 -21.48 -2.86 11.25
C ARG A 126 -20.22 -2.52 12.03
N LEU A 127 -19.26 -3.46 12.10
CA LEU A 127 -18.01 -3.28 12.83
C LEU A 127 -17.13 -2.22 12.15
N ALA A 128 -17.04 -2.21 10.81
CA ALA A 128 -16.30 -1.20 10.08
C ALA A 128 -16.87 0.21 10.34
N ARG A 129 -18.19 0.37 10.29
CA ARG A 129 -18.88 1.65 10.61
C ARG A 129 -18.68 2.08 12.06
N GLU A 130 -18.75 1.15 13.01
CA GLU A 130 -18.51 1.41 14.43
C GLU A 130 -17.08 1.92 14.67
N GLN A 131 -16.08 1.30 14.06
CA GLN A 131 -14.68 1.71 14.15
C GLN A 131 -14.42 3.13 13.64
N VAL A 132 -15.15 3.58 12.61
CA VAL A 132 -15.05 4.96 12.12
C VAL A 132 -15.78 5.93 13.04
N ARG A 133 -16.96 5.56 13.54
CA ARG A 133 -17.82 6.44 14.36
C ARG A 133 -17.43 6.52 15.83
N SER A 134 -16.69 5.54 16.36
CA SER A 134 -16.33 5.45 17.77
C SER A 134 -15.50 6.61 18.29
N ARG A 135 -14.83 7.33 17.40
CA ARG A 135 -14.00 8.52 17.72
C ARG A 135 -14.06 9.53 16.60
N THR A 136 -14.11 10.82 16.98
CA THR A 136 -13.88 11.90 16.03
C THR A 136 -12.39 11.98 15.72
N HIS A 137 -12.03 11.94 14.46
CA HIS A 137 -10.64 12.04 14.00
C HIS A 137 -10.40 13.45 13.43
N THR A 138 -9.26 14.04 13.76
CA THR A 138 -8.85 15.32 13.18
C THR A 138 -8.49 15.10 11.71
N THR A 139 -9.18 15.80 10.83
CA THR A 139 -8.88 15.85 9.40
C THR A 139 -7.65 16.74 9.16
N VAL A 140 -6.84 16.38 8.17
CA VAL A 140 -5.68 17.16 7.74
C VAL A 140 -5.75 17.38 6.23
N HIS A 141 -4.98 18.32 5.71
CA HIS A 141 -4.98 18.67 4.28
C HIS A 141 -4.91 17.45 3.34
N LYS A 142 -4.10 16.46 3.68
CA LYS A 142 -3.95 15.23 2.86
C LYS A 142 -5.15 14.27 2.91
N ASP A 143 -6.16 14.52 3.74
CA ASP A 143 -7.41 13.75 3.74
C ASP A 143 -8.39 14.28 2.67
N HIS A 144 -8.18 15.54 2.21
CA HIS A 144 -8.94 16.16 1.13
C HIS A 144 -8.39 15.72 -0.23
N ASP A 145 -9.21 15.78 -1.27
CA ASP A 145 -8.86 15.49 -2.66
C ASP A 145 -8.03 14.21 -2.82
N TRP A 146 -8.50 13.14 -2.13
CA TRP A 146 -7.80 11.84 -2.16
C TRP A 146 -7.68 11.29 -3.57
N TYR A 147 -8.79 11.36 -4.32
CA TYR A 147 -8.81 11.11 -5.75
C TYR A 147 -8.66 12.45 -6.48
N GLU A 148 -7.52 12.58 -7.17
CA GLU A 148 -7.15 13.79 -7.89
C GLU A 148 -7.70 13.76 -9.30
N GLN A 149 -8.30 14.87 -9.78
CA GLN A 149 -8.80 15.03 -11.15
C GLN A 149 -9.67 13.87 -11.65
N VAL A 150 -10.68 13.52 -10.85
CA VAL A 150 -11.65 12.48 -11.23
C VAL A 150 -12.31 12.86 -12.55
N PRO A 151 -12.28 11.99 -13.58
CA PRO A 151 -12.92 12.27 -14.86
C PRO A 151 -14.42 12.51 -14.71
N ASN A 152 -14.94 13.50 -15.43
CA ASN A 152 -16.38 13.75 -15.49
C ASN A 152 -17.03 12.79 -16.51
N VAL A 153 -17.20 11.55 -16.10
CA VAL A 153 -17.78 10.47 -16.92
C VAL A 153 -18.89 9.77 -16.14
N PRO A 154 -19.89 9.16 -16.83
CA PRO A 154 -20.98 8.48 -16.17
C PRO A 154 -20.52 7.31 -15.29
N TRP A 155 -21.22 7.12 -14.16
CA TRP A 155 -21.08 5.93 -13.34
C TRP A 155 -21.34 4.65 -14.16
N PRO A 156 -20.57 3.57 -13.98
CA PRO A 156 -19.48 3.36 -13.02
C PRO A 156 -18.07 3.63 -13.61
N ASN A 157 -17.95 4.32 -14.74
CA ASN A 157 -16.65 4.63 -15.36
C ASN A 157 -15.79 5.56 -14.48
N ASP A 158 -16.42 6.50 -13.76
CA ASP A 158 -15.76 7.35 -12.76
C ASP A 158 -15.15 6.51 -11.61
N VAL A 159 -15.86 5.46 -11.18
CA VAL A 159 -15.38 4.50 -10.17
C VAL A 159 -14.15 3.75 -10.69
N LEU A 160 -14.23 3.19 -11.90
CA LEU A 160 -13.10 2.47 -12.50
C LEU A 160 -11.87 3.37 -12.65
N SER A 161 -12.07 4.65 -12.98
CA SER A 161 -11.00 5.64 -13.05
C SER A 161 -10.31 5.82 -11.70
N CYS A 162 -11.06 5.98 -10.62
CA CYS A 162 -10.52 6.09 -9.26
C CYS A 162 -9.79 4.82 -8.81
N GLN A 163 -10.31 3.65 -9.17
CA GLN A 163 -9.66 2.36 -8.90
C GLN A 163 -8.32 2.26 -9.65
N THR A 164 -8.28 2.66 -10.91
CA THR A 164 -7.05 2.75 -11.72
C THR A 164 -6.03 3.67 -11.07
N GLN A 165 -6.45 4.83 -10.57
CA GLN A 165 -5.57 5.75 -9.84
C GLN A 165 -4.94 5.09 -8.60
N ASN A 166 -5.74 4.34 -7.82
CA ASN A 166 -5.23 3.57 -6.68
C ASN A 166 -4.15 2.56 -7.07
N LEU A 167 -4.39 1.82 -8.16
CA LEU A 167 -3.45 0.78 -8.64
C LEU A 167 -2.13 1.40 -9.09
N ILE A 168 -2.16 2.47 -9.89
CA ILE A 168 -0.97 3.20 -10.35
C ILE A 168 -0.16 3.72 -9.17
N HIS A 169 -0.81 4.38 -8.20
CA HIS A 169 -0.12 4.88 -7.01
C HIS A 169 0.53 3.77 -6.21
N SER A 170 -0.18 2.68 -5.98
CA SER A 170 0.32 1.52 -5.22
C SER A 170 1.52 0.88 -5.93
N ARG A 171 1.41 0.58 -7.21
CA ARG A 171 2.49 -0.01 -8.03
C ARG A 171 3.75 0.86 -8.00
N ARG A 172 3.61 2.16 -8.25
CA ARG A 172 4.74 3.10 -8.26
C ARG A 172 5.41 3.21 -6.90
N ASN A 173 4.64 3.22 -5.81
CA ASN A 173 5.16 3.23 -4.46
C ASN A 173 6.00 1.98 -4.18
N HIS A 174 5.50 0.79 -4.51
CA HIS A 174 6.23 -0.45 -4.35
C HIS A 174 7.52 -0.48 -5.18
N ARG A 175 7.47 -0.11 -6.46
CA ARG A 175 8.65 -0.05 -7.34
C ARG A 175 9.71 0.95 -6.83
N SER A 176 9.28 2.11 -6.34
CA SER A 176 10.20 3.11 -5.81
C SER A 176 10.85 2.64 -4.50
N TYR A 177 10.10 1.94 -3.67
CA TYR A 177 10.65 1.38 -2.44
C TYR A 177 11.65 0.25 -2.73
N VAL A 178 11.40 -0.60 -3.72
CA VAL A 178 12.38 -1.60 -4.21
C VAL A 178 13.68 -0.93 -4.64
N ARG A 179 13.61 0.18 -5.39
CA ARG A 179 14.81 0.93 -5.80
C ARG A 179 15.60 1.47 -4.60
N LEU A 180 14.88 1.99 -3.59
CA LEU A 180 15.49 2.45 -2.35
C LEU A 180 16.18 1.30 -1.60
N LEU A 181 15.52 0.15 -1.45
CA LEU A 181 16.08 -1.04 -0.80
C LEU A 181 17.32 -1.55 -1.56
N GLY A 182 17.28 -1.57 -2.88
CA GLY A 182 18.41 -1.92 -3.73
C GLY A 182 19.58 -0.96 -3.54
N ALA A 183 19.34 0.35 -3.48
CA ALA A 183 20.38 1.33 -3.20
C ALA A 183 21.01 1.12 -1.80
N VAL A 184 20.18 0.88 -0.77
CA VAL A 184 20.69 0.58 0.59
C VAL A 184 21.55 -0.68 0.59
N LEU A 185 21.07 -1.75 -0.08
CA LEU A 185 21.84 -3.01 -0.20
C LEU A 185 23.20 -2.77 -0.87
N THR A 186 23.21 -2.07 -2.00
CA THR A 186 24.44 -1.74 -2.73
C THR A 186 25.42 -0.92 -1.89
N VAL A 187 24.92 0.14 -1.24
CA VAL A 187 25.75 0.99 -0.34
C VAL A 187 26.32 0.18 0.80
N THR A 188 25.54 -0.72 1.42
CA THR A 188 25.99 -1.58 2.50
C THR A 188 27.12 -2.50 2.05
N VAL A 189 27.00 -3.14 0.89
CA VAL A 189 28.04 -4.01 0.33
C VAL A 189 29.29 -3.21 -0.02
N LEU A 190 29.14 -2.06 -0.68
CA LEU A 190 30.30 -1.21 -1.02
C LEU A 190 31.01 -0.69 0.23
N ALA A 191 30.29 -0.27 1.26
CA ALA A 191 30.87 0.15 2.52
C ALA A 191 31.66 -0.99 3.20
N ALA A 192 31.12 -2.21 3.19
CA ALA A 192 31.82 -3.37 3.75
C ALA A 192 33.11 -3.69 2.97
N LEU A 193 33.07 -3.64 1.62
CA LEU A 193 34.24 -3.83 0.78
C LEU A 193 35.30 -2.74 0.99
N THR A 194 34.86 -1.48 1.07
CA THR A 194 35.76 -0.36 1.38
C THR A 194 36.43 -0.52 2.74
N LEU A 195 35.67 -0.91 3.76
CA LEU A 195 36.21 -1.17 5.10
C LEU A 195 37.22 -2.31 5.07
N ALA A 196 36.95 -3.39 4.35
CA ALA A 196 37.86 -4.53 4.19
C ALA A 196 39.18 -4.10 3.57
N THR A 197 39.15 -3.28 2.50
CA THR A 197 40.34 -2.78 1.81
C THR A 197 41.15 -1.79 2.67
N VAL A 198 40.48 -0.80 3.29
CA VAL A 198 41.15 0.18 4.15
C VAL A 198 41.81 -0.46 5.36
N ARG A 199 41.20 -1.52 5.92
CA ARG A 199 41.75 -2.26 7.07
C ARG A 199 42.70 -3.37 6.68
N ASN A 200 42.95 -3.61 5.38
CA ASN A 200 43.75 -4.72 4.88
C ASN A 200 43.36 -6.07 5.48
N LEU A 201 42.03 -6.32 5.59
CA LEU A 201 41.51 -7.55 6.18
C LEU A 201 41.88 -8.76 5.31
N THR A 202 42.33 -9.84 5.94
CA THR A 202 42.47 -11.14 5.28
C THR A 202 41.09 -11.69 4.92
N LEU A 203 41.04 -12.65 4.00
CA LEU A 203 39.78 -13.31 3.61
C LEU A 203 39.02 -13.89 4.81
N GLN A 204 39.75 -14.54 5.72
CA GLN A 204 39.18 -15.09 6.95
C GLN A 204 38.55 -14.00 7.82
N GLN A 205 39.24 -12.86 7.99
CA GLN A 205 38.72 -11.71 8.74
C GLN A 205 37.51 -11.08 8.05
N CYS A 206 37.50 -10.93 6.72
CA CYS A 206 36.35 -10.47 5.96
C CYS A 206 35.13 -11.37 6.18
N LEU A 207 35.30 -12.67 6.11
CA LEU A 207 34.21 -13.62 6.33
C LEU A 207 33.65 -13.53 7.76
N VAL A 208 34.53 -13.59 8.77
CA VAL A 208 34.07 -13.64 10.18
C VAL A 208 33.60 -12.28 10.70
N GLN A 209 34.27 -11.18 10.34
CA GLN A 209 34.00 -9.86 10.91
C GLN A 209 32.98 -9.05 10.11
N LEU A 210 32.81 -9.33 8.80
CA LEU A 210 31.90 -8.58 7.95
C LEU A 210 30.79 -9.47 7.36
N ALA A 211 31.14 -10.52 6.64
CA ALA A 211 30.13 -11.31 5.90
C ALA A 211 29.13 -11.97 6.85
N VAL A 212 29.59 -12.71 7.86
CA VAL A 212 28.72 -13.43 8.80
C VAL A 212 27.78 -12.46 9.54
N PRO A 213 28.23 -11.33 10.15
CA PRO A 213 27.33 -10.39 10.81
C PRO A 213 26.38 -9.66 9.87
N LEU A 214 26.77 -9.38 8.61
CA LEU A 214 25.93 -8.66 7.65
C LEU A 214 24.90 -9.58 6.97
N THR A 215 25.16 -10.88 6.88
CA THR A 215 24.29 -11.83 6.17
C THR A 215 22.82 -11.74 6.58
N PRO A 216 22.45 -11.72 7.88
CA PRO A 216 21.01 -11.62 8.25
C PRO A 216 20.36 -10.33 7.76
N ALA A 217 21.08 -9.20 7.80
CA ALA A 217 20.58 -7.91 7.33
C ALA A 217 20.42 -7.88 5.81
N LEU A 218 21.41 -8.40 5.07
CA LEU A 218 21.37 -8.49 3.61
C LEU A 218 20.24 -9.40 3.13
N LEU A 219 20.06 -10.56 3.77
CA LEU A 219 18.96 -11.48 3.46
C LEU A 219 17.60 -10.84 3.74
N ASN A 220 17.45 -10.16 4.87
CA ASN A 220 16.20 -9.47 5.21
C ASN A 220 15.87 -8.34 4.23
N LEU A 221 16.86 -7.53 3.82
CA LEU A 221 16.67 -6.49 2.81
C LEU A 221 16.30 -7.08 1.44
N SER A 222 16.95 -8.17 1.05
CA SER A 222 16.67 -8.89 -0.20
C SER A 222 15.25 -9.49 -0.20
N ASP A 223 14.83 -10.14 0.90
CA ASP A 223 13.49 -10.67 1.04
C ASP A 223 12.43 -9.57 1.01
N LEU A 224 12.69 -8.45 1.69
CA LEU A 224 11.79 -7.29 1.66
C LEU A 224 11.68 -6.71 0.24
N ALA A 225 12.78 -6.55 -0.48
CA ALA A 225 12.79 -6.09 -1.86
C ALA A 225 12.01 -7.04 -2.78
N ARG A 226 12.18 -8.37 -2.61
CA ARG A 226 11.42 -9.39 -3.34
C ARG A 226 9.92 -9.27 -3.10
N ARG A 227 9.47 -9.17 -1.83
CA ARG A 227 8.05 -9.00 -1.47
C ARG A 227 7.43 -7.75 -2.08
N HIS A 228 8.15 -6.63 -2.08
CA HIS A 228 7.67 -5.41 -2.72
C HIS A 228 7.67 -5.50 -4.26
N THR A 229 8.58 -6.26 -4.85
CA THR A 229 8.56 -6.57 -6.28
C THR A 229 7.34 -7.40 -6.66
N GLU A 230 7.04 -8.44 -5.89
CA GLU A 230 5.85 -9.27 -6.05
C GLU A 230 4.57 -8.43 -5.88
N ALA A 231 4.54 -7.53 -4.89
CA ALA A 231 3.44 -6.60 -4.69
C ALA A 231 3.23 -5.68 -5.90
N ALA A 232 4.30 -5.11 -6.47
CA ALA A 232 4.21 -4.28 -7.66
C ALA A 232 3.66 -5.05 -8.88
N ARG A 233 4.13 -6.29 -9.10
CA ARG A 233 3.64 -7.16 -10.18
C ARG A 233 2.16 -7.53 -10.00
N ALA A 234 1.75 -7.79 -8.76
CA ALA A 234 0.33 -8.05 -8.49
C ALA A 234 -0.56 -6.84 -8.78
N GLN A 235 -0.07 -5.59 -8.57
CA GLN A 235 -0.81 -4.40 -8.99
C GLN A 235 -0.89 -4.32 -10.53
N GLU A 236 0.18 -4.64 -11.26
CA GLU A 236 0.18 -4.68 -12.72
C GLU A 236 -0.85 -5.65 -13.27
N GLN A 237 -0.95 -6.85 -12.72
CA GLN A 237 -1.96 -7.84 -13.13
C GLN A 237 -3.39 -7.31 -12.95
N LEU A 238 -3.65 -6.50 -11.92
CA LEU A 238 -4.97 -5.90 -11.75
C LEU A 238 -5.19 -4.70 -12.68
N GLU A 239 -4.13 -3.95 -13.02
CA GLU A 239 -4.18 -2.93 -14.07
C GLU A 239 -4.48 -3.57 -15.44
N GLU A 240 -3.88 -4.73 -15.76
CA GLU A 240 -4.19 -5.52 -16.96
C GLU A 240 -5.68 -5.90 -17.02
N SER A 241 -6.28 -6.33 -15.89
CA SER A 241 -7.72 -6.61 -15.84
C SER A 241 -8.57 -5.35 -16.09
N VAL A 242 -8.11 -4.18 -15.65
CA VAL A 242 -8.79 -2.91 -15.99
C VAL A 242 -8.66 -2.60 -17.49
N ASP A 243 -7.47 -2.77 -18.06
CA ASP A 243 -7.25 -2.53 -19.49
C ASP A 243 -8.09 -3.48 -20.35
N GLU A 244 -8.25 -4.74 -19.95
CA GLU A 244 -9.19 -5.69 -20.60
C GLU A 244 -10.65 -5.22 -20.56
N LEU A 245 -11.09 -4.65 -19.43
CA LEU A 245 -12.43 -4.06 -19.32
C LEU A 245 -12.62 -2.87 -20.27
N LEU A 246 -11.59 -2.03 -20.41
CA LEU A 246 -11.59 -0.89 -21.32
C LEU A 246 -11.63 -1.33 -22.78
N GLU A 247 -10.88 -2.37 -23.15
CA GLU A 247 -10.94 -2.97 -24.49
C GLU A 247 -12.32 -3.55 -24.80
N GLN A 248 -12.91 -4.28 -23.84
CA GLN A 248 -14.27 -4.80 -23.99
C GLN A 248 -15.30 -3.68 -24.17
N ARG A 249 -15.10 -2.56 -23.44
CA ARG A 249 -15.94 -1.37 -23.60
C ARG A 249 -15.80 -0.76 -25.00
N ALA A 250 -14.58 -0.65 -25.51
CA ALA A 250 -14.34 -0.17 -26.88
C ALA A 250 -15.06 -1.04 -27.93
N ASN A 251 -15.23 -2.33 -27.64
CA ASN A 251 -15.97 -3.31 -28.43
C ASN A 251 -17.50 -3.32 -28.13
N GLY A 252 -18.02 -2.32 -27.41
CA GLY A 252 -19.45 -2.13 -27.18
C GLY A 252 -20.05 -2.75 -25.93
N ARG A 253 -19.21 -3.40 -25.05
CA ARG A 253 -19.65 -3.87 -23.73
C ARG A 253 -19.71 -2.70 -22.75
N HIS A 254 -20.79 -2.61 -21.96
CA HIS A 254 -20.83 -1.63 -20.86
C HIS A 254 -20.10 -2.15 -19.63
N ILE A 255 -19.32 -1.27 -18.99
CA ILE A 255 -18.73 -1.52 -17.66
C ILE A 255 -19.87 -1.51 -16.64
N THR A 256 -19.86 -2.45 -15.70
CA THR A 256 -20.91 -2.63 -14.71
C THR A 256 -20.39 -2.40 -13.27
N ALA A 257 -21.30 -2.22 -12.32
CA ALA A 257 -20.96 -2.19 -10.90
C ALA A 257 -20.29 -3.49 -10.41
N ALA A 258 -20.64 -4.62 -11.03
CA ALA A 258 -20.02 -5.91 -10.70
C ALA A 258 -18.56 -5.96 -11.13
N ASP A 259 -18.22 -5.44 -12.30
CA ASP A 259 -16.84 -5.31 -12.76
C ASP A 259 -16.02 -4.44 -11.80
N CYS A 260 -16.55 -3.27 -11.42
CA CYS A 260 -15.89 -2.40 -10.43
C CYS A 260 -15.79 -3.05 -9.05
N ARG A 261 -16.76 -3.89 -8.64
CA ARG A 261 -16.69 -4.63 -7.38
C ARG A 261 -15.58 -5.68 -7.40
N GLU A 262 -15.41 -6.39 -8.50
CA GLU A 262 -14.34 -7.37 -8.67
C GLU A 262 -12.95 -6.70 -8.58
N ILE A 263 -12.75 -5.58 -9.26
CA ILE A 263 -11.53 -4.79 -9.15
C ILE A 263 -11.31 -4.31 -7.71
N GLN A 264 -12.37 -3.84 -7.02
CA GLN A 264 -12.28 -3.40 -5.63
C GLN A 264 -11.92 -4.54 -4.68
N ASP A 265 -12.44 -5.74 -4.89
CA ASP A 265 -12.08 -6.94 -4.13
C ASP A 265 -10.60 -7.29 -4.31
N GLY A 266 -10.10 -7.15 -5.53
CA GLY A 266 -8.68 -7.27 -5.83
C GLY A 266 -7.83 -6.23 -5.11
N ILE A 267 -8.25 -4.97 -5.08
CA ILE A 267 -7.58 -3.88 -4.34
C ILE A 267 -7.55 -4.18 -2.84
N PHE A 268 -8.69 -4.57 -2.26
CA PHE A 268 -8.77 -4.93 -0.84
C PHE A 268 -7.82 -6.07 -0.47
N ASN A 269 -7.84 -7.17 -1.23
CA ASN A 269 -6.98 -8.33 -1.00
C ASN A 269 -5.50 -7.95 -1.01
N ARG A 270 -5.09 -7.12 -1.96
CA ARG A 270 -3.71 -6.66 -2.05
C ARG A 270 -3.33 -5.80 -0.85
N ARG A 271 -4.16 -4.83 -0.48
CA ARG A 271 -3.94 -3.99 0.71
C ARG A 271 -3.82 -4.82 2.00
N ALA A 272 -4.61 -5.88 2.14
CA ALA A 272 -4.62 -6.73 3.33
C ALA A 272 -3.36 -7.60 3.47
N HIS A 273 -2.80 -8.09 2.35
CA HIS A 273 -1.76 -9.12 2.35
C HIS A 273 -0.37 -8.62 1.91
N GLN A 274 -0.30 -7.47 1.23
CA GLN A 274 0.97 -6.92 0.79
C GLN A 274 1.69 -6.14 1.90
N PRO A 275 3.04 -6.10 1.88
CA PRO A 275 3.79 -5.31 2.85
C PRO A 275 3.50 -3.82 2.63
N PRO A 276 3.14 -3.06 3.67
CA PRO A 276 2.90 -1.63 3.53
C PRO A 276 4.20 -0.87 3.24
N VAL A 277 4.13 0.07 2.31
CA VAL A 277 5.20 1.03 2.04
C VAL A 277 5.20 2.09 3.14
N PRO A 278 6.37 2.46 3.72
CA PRO A 278 6.44 3.51 4.74
C PRO A 278 5.85 4.84 4.26
N SER A 279 5.09 5.53 5.13
CA SER A 279 4.41 6.79 4.80
C SER A 279 5.38 7.87 4.32
N ARG A 280 6.59 7.95 4.90
CA ARG A 280 7.65 8.88 4.47
C ARG A 280 8.06 8.69 3.02
N VAL A 281 8.09 7.44 2.53
CA VAL A 281 8.40 7.13 1.13
C VAL A 281 7.23 7.54 0.24
N HIS A 282 6.01 7.22 0.67
CA HIS A 282 4.78 7.64 -0.01
C HIS A 282 4.69 9.16 -0.15
N ASP A 283 4.85 9.90 0.96
CA ASP A 283 4.74 11.36 0.97
C ASP A 283 5.83 12.02 0.09
N ARG A 284 7.05 11.48 0.08
CA ARG A 284 8.15 12.00 -0.76
C ARG A 284 7.94 11.78 -2.26
N LEU A 285 7.22 10.73 -2.61
CA LEU A 285 6.94 10.37 -4.02
C LEU A 285 5.57 10.86 -4.49
N ARG A 286 4.76 11.43 -3.61
CA ARG A 286 3.38 11.80 -3.90
C ARG A 286 3.29 12.68 -5.16
N SER A 287 4.06 13.75 -5.25
CA SER A 287 4.02 14.67 -6.40
C SER A 287 4.35 13.99 -7.74
N GLN A 288 5.35 13.11 -7.74
CA GLN A 288 5.74 12.36 -8.96
C GLN A 288 4.70 11.30 -9.34
N ASN A 289 4.09 10.67 -8.34
CA ASN A 289 3.07 9.66 -8.56
C ASN A 289 1.75 10.30 -9.03
N SER A 290 1.38 11.45 -8.45
CA SER A 290 0.21 12.23 -8.86
C SER A 290 0.29 12.65 -10.33
N ALA A 291 1.43 13.16 -10.80
CA ALA A 291 1.58 13.55 -12.20
C ALA A 291 1.26 12.41 -13.19
N ALA A 292 1.73 11.20 -12.90
CA ALA A 292 1.44 10.04 -13.76
C ALA A 292 -0.01 9.55 -13.64
N ALA A 293 -0.60 9.61 -12.45
CA ALA A 293 -1.99 9.26 -12.25
C ALA A 293 -2.90 10.27 -12.96
N ILE A 294 -2.62 11.57 -12.85
CA ILE A 294 -3.33 12.65 -13.53
C ILE A 294 -3.30 12.46 -15.06
N ALA A 295 -2.12 12.16 -15.62
CA ALA A 295 -2.01 11.90 -17.05
C ALA A 295 -2.92 10.74 -17.47
N ARG A 296 -2.93 9.63 -16.71
CA ARG A 296 -3.82 8.50 -17.01
C ARG A 296 -5.31 8.85 -16.84
N MET A 297 -5.66 9.71 -15.86
CA MET A 297 -7.05 10.18 -15.71
C MET A 297 -7.52 10.98 -16.93
N HIS A 298 -6.65 11.81 -17.49
CA HIS A 298 -6.93 12.53 -18.72
C HIS A 298 -7.12 11.56 -19.91
N ASP A 299 -6.22 10.58 -20.07
CA ASP A 299 -6.35 9.56 -21.12
C ASP A 299 -7.66 8.78 -20.99
N LEU A 300 -8.03 8.38 -19.77
CA LEU A 300 -9.29 7.69 -19.50
C LEU A 300 -10.50 8.55 -19.83
N GLN A 301 -10.47 9.85 -19.51
CA GLN A 301 -11.56 10.74 -19.87
C GLN A 301 -11.75 10.83 -21.39
N GLU A 302 -10.66 10.93 -22.16
CA GLU A 302 -10.73 10.89 -23.61
C GLU A 302 -11.25 9.56 -24.14
N GLU A 303 -10.78 8.45 -23.56
CA GLU A 303 -11.19 7.10 -23.93
C GLU A 303 -12.67 6.86 -23.65
N PHE A 304 -13.18 7.31 -22.50
CA PHE A 304 -14.60 7.22 -22.17
C PHE A 304 -15.49 8.12 -23.02
N ASN A 305 -14.98 9.22 -23.53
CA ASN A 305 -15.71 10.13 -24.43
C ASN A 305 -15.74 9.64 -25.88
N ARG A 306 -14.89 8.68 -26.27
CA ARG A 306 -14.96 8.08 -27.61
C ARG A 306 -16.17 7.16 -27.72
N PRO A 307 -16.98 7.28 -28.80
CA PRO A 307 -18.04 6.32 -29.02
C PRO A 307 -17.43 4.91 -29.23
N PRO A 308 -18.16 3.85 -28.82
CA PRO A 308 -17.72 2.48 -29.10
C PRO A 308 -17.59 2.27 -30.61
N SER A 309 -16.62 1.46 -31.00
CA SER A 309 -16.43 1.09 -32.41
C SER A 309 -17.66 0.41 -32.96
N PRO A 310 -18.08 0.68 -34.21
CA PRO A 310 -19.31 0.15 -34.83
C PRO A 310 -19.31 -1.38 -35.01
#